data_1e9ca6b9d9526615b8d24aa20fe4fbbc
#
_entry.id   1e9ca6b9d9526615b8d24aa20fe4fbbc
#
_cell.length_a   1.000
_cell.length_b   1.000
_cell.length_c   1.000
_cell.angle_alpha   90.00
_cell.angle_beta   90.00
_cell.angle_gamma   90.00
#
_symmetry.space_group_name_H-M   'P 1'
#
loop_
_entity.id
_entity.type
_entity.pdbx_description
1 polymer ?
#
loop_
_entity_poly.entity_id
_entity_poly.type
_entity_poly.pdbx_seq_one_letter_code
_entity_poly.pdbx_strand_id
1 'polypeptide(L)' 'MKKIDAVLMHLKKKPITSWEAIQLYKATRLADIVFQLKKKGYNIITVMTNNGESCYARYHLIKDKK' A
#
# COMPACT_ATOMS: atom_id res chain seq x y z
N MET A 1 7.60 0.68 -15.80
CA MET A 1 6.51 0.23 -14.92
C MET A 1 6.02 1.40 -14.08
N LYS A 2 4.74 1.55 -13.96
CA LYS A 2 4.19 2.62 -13.16
C LYS A 2 4.29 2.28 -11.67
N LYS A 3 4.38 3.31 -10.85
CA LYS A 3 4.46 3.11 -9.42
C LYS A 3 3.27 2.34 -8.89
N ILE A 4 2.09 2.61 -9.43
CA ILE A 4 0.88 1.93 -8.99
C ILE A 4 0.96 0.42 -9.24
N ASP A 5 1.53 0.03 -10.38
CA ASP A 5 1.69 -1.39 -10.68
C ASP A 5 2.71 -2.03 -9.75
N ALA A 6 3.80 -1.34 -9.48
CA ALA A 6 4.83 -1.86 -8.58
C ALA A 6 4.29 -2.07 -7.17
N VAL A 7 3.55 -1.08 -6.69
CA VAL A 7 2.95 -1.17 -5.36
C VAL A 7 1.94 -2.32 -5.30
N LEU A 8 1.15 -2.46 -6.36
CA LEU A 8 0.16 -3.54 -6.39
C LEU A 8 0.84 -4.90 -6.33
N MET A 9 1.90 -5.08 -7.09
CA MET A 9 2.62 -6.36 -7.08
C MET A 9 3.20 -6.65 -5.70
N HIS A 10 3.70 -5.61 -5.04
CA HIS A 10 4.21 -5.77 -3.69
C HIS A 10 3.09 -6.20 -2.74
N LEU A 11 1.94 -5.57 -2.87
CA LEU A 11 0.80 -5.89 -2.01
C LEU A 11 0.30 -7.31 -2.22
N LYS A 12 0.44 -7.83 -3.41
CA LYS A 12 0.03 -9.22 -3.67
C LYS A 12 0.91 -10.22 -2.94
N LYS A 13 2.12 -9.81 -2.62
CA LYS A 13 3.04 -10.69 -1.92
C LYS A 13 3.05 -10.45 -0.43
N LYS A 14 2.98 -9.20 -0.02
CA LYS A 14 2.99 -8.86 1.40
C LYS A 14 2.53 -7.42 1.58
N PRO A 15 2.14 -7.08 2.80
CA PRO A 15 1.70 -5.71 3.09
C PRO A 15 2.81 -4.71 2.85
N ILE A 16 2.43 -3.46 2.63
CA ILE A 16 3.38 -2.39 2.42
C ILE A 16 3.05 -1.22 3.33
N THR A 17 4.10 -0.59 3.86
CA THR A 17 3.93 0.64 4.63
C THR A 17 4.28 1.81 3.73
N SER A 18 3.84 3.00 4.14
CA SER A 18 4.19 4.19 3.37
C SER A 18 5.70 4.38 3.36
N TRP A 19 6.37 4.03 4.43
CA TRP A 19 7.83 4.11 4.50
C TRP A 19 8.47 3.20 3.45
N GLU A 20 8.00 1.97 3.37
CA GLU A 20 8.52 1.03 2.38
C GLU A 20 8.25 1.51 0.96
N ALA A 21 7.08 2.07 0.74
CA ALA A 21 6.73 2.56 -0.59
C ALA A 21 7.68 3.68 -1.01
N ILE A 22 8.01 4.57 -0.10
CA ILE A 22 8.95 5.65 -0.39
C ILE A 22 10.34 5.09 -0.67
N GLN A 23 10.78 4.16 0.16
CA GLN A 23 12.12 3.59 0.03
C GLN A 23 12.30 2.77 -1.23
N LEU A 24 11.32 1.94 -1.53
CA LEU A 24 11.45 0.99 -2.63
C LEU A 24 11.00 1.57 -3.96
N TYR A 25 9.99 2.40 -3.95
CA TYR A 25 9.37 2.88 -5.18
C TYR A 25 9.31 4.38 -5.28
N LYS A 26 9.81 5.07 -4.26
CA LYS A 26 9.74 6.53 -4.19
C LYS A 26 8.31 7.03 -4.32
N ALA A 27 7.39 6.25 -3.81
CA ALA A 27 5.96 6.55 -3.89
C ALA A 27 5.56 7.42 -2.71
N THR A 28 5.77 8.71 -2.83
CA THR A 28 5.48 9.63 -1.73
C THR A 28 3.98 9.81 -1.52
N ARG A 29 3.17 9.40 -2.49
CA ARG A 29 1.72 9.51 -2.39
C ARG A 29 1.07 8.14 -2.38
N LEU A 30 1.50 7.32 -1.45
CA LEU A 30 0.98 5.97 -1.38
C LEU A 30 -0.53 5.94 -1.15
N ALA A 31 -1.04 6.87 -0.36
CA ALA A 31 -2.48 6.92 -0.11
C ALA A 31 -3.27 7.11 -1.40
N ASP A 32 -2.74 7.93 -2.30
CA ASP A 32 -3.38 8.16 -3.58
C ASP A 32 -3.36 6.91 -4.43
N ILE A 33 -2.24 6.21 -4.43
CA ILE A 33 -2.11 4.96 -5.17
C ILE A 33 -3.11 3.94 -4.63
N VAL A 34 -3.21 3.82 -3.32
CA VAL A 34 -4.15 2.90 -2.69
C VAL A 34 -5.58 3.26 -3.07
N PHE A 35 -5.88 4.55 -3.07
CA PHE A 35 -7.22 5.01 -3.46
C PHE A 35 -7.55 4.58 -4.88
N GLN A 36 -6.61 4.75 -5.79
CA GLN A 36 -6.82 4.36 -7.18
C GLN A 36 -7.02 2.85 -7.31
N LEU A 37 -6.26 2.09 -6.56
CA LEU A 37 -6.41 0.63 -6.59
C LEU A 37 -7.78 0.21 -6.06
N LYS A 38 -8.26 0.88 -5.02
CA LYS A 38 -9.61 0.59 -4.51
C LYS A 38 -10.65 0.86 -5.57
N LYS A 39 -10.47 1.92 -6.34
CA LYS A 39 -11.41 2.24 -7.42
C LYS A 39 -11.42 1.17 -8.50
N LYS A 40 -10.31 0.50 -8.67
CA LYS A 40 -10.22 -0.57 -9.67
C LYS A 40 -10.82 -1.88 -9.18
N GLY A 41 -11.20 -1.94 -7.92
CA GLY A 41 -11.87 -3.12 -7.39
C GLY A 41 -11.04 -3.92 -6.41
N TYR A 42 -9.84 -3.48 -6.12
CA TYR A 42 -9.00 -4.17 -5.13
C TYR A 42 -9.44 -3.80 -3.73
N ASN A 43 -9.43 -4.78 -2.85
CA ASN A 43 -9.88 -4.57 -1.48
C ASN A 43 -8.66 -4.39 -0.59
N ILE A 44 -8.35 -3.15 -0.28
CA ILE A 44 -7.17 -2.81 0.50
C ILE A 44 -7.61 -2.15 1.81
N ILE A 45 -7.08 -2.63 2.92
CA ILE A 45 -7.37 -2.03 4.22
C ILE A 45 -6.11 -1.37 4.76
N THR A 46 -6.33 -0.40 5.63
CA THR A 46 -5.24 0.29 6.30
C THR A 46 -5.24 -0.10 7.76
N VAL A 47 -4.09 -0.58 8.22
CA VAL A 47 -3.92 -0.94 9.62
C VAL A 47 -2.89 0.01 10.22
N MET A 48 -3.30 0.73 11.25
CA MET A 48 -2.37 1.62 11.93
C MET A 48 -1.54 0.81 12.89
N THR A 49 -0.24 0.95 12.75
CA THR A 49 0.70 0.24 13.61
C THR A 49 1.41 1.25 14.50
N ASN A 50 1.41 0.97 15.77
CA ASN A 50 2.07 1.83 16.74
C ASN A 50 3.27 1.11 17.31
N ASN A 51 4.43 1.69 17.11
CA ASN A 51 5.67 1.08 17.57
C ASN A 51 6.35 2.01 18.58
N GLY A 52 5.68 2.20 19.71
CA GLY A 52 6.21 3.06 20.76
C GLY A 52 6.19 4.52 20.36
N GLU A 53 7.28 4.98 19.81
CA GLU A 53 7.43 6.40 19.48
C GLU A 53 6.89 6.75 18.11
N SER A 54 6.65 5.75 17.29
CA SER A 54 6.23 5.98 15.92
C SER A 54 4.94 5.25 15.62
N CYS A 55 4.12 5.87 14.79
CA CYS A 55 2.97 5.15 14.27
C CYS A 55 2.96 5.34 12.75
N TYR A 56 2.58 4.30 12.07
CA TYR A 56 2.56 4.31 10.61
C TYR A 56 1.43 3.44 10.09
N ALA A 57 1.05 3.72 8.87
CA ALA A 57 -0.03 2.97 8.23
C ALA A 57 0.56 1.82 7.44
N ARG A 58 -0.01 0.64 7.63
CA ARG A 58 0.36 -0.53 6.84
C ARG A 58 -0.84 -0.92 6.00
N TYR A 59 -0.63 -1.06 4.72
CA TYR A 59 -1.70 -1.41 3.80
C TYR A 59 -1.66 -2.90 3.49
N HIS A 60 -2.82 -3.52 3.54
CA HIS A 60 -2.96 -4.95 3.28
C HIS A 60 -3.93 -5.16 2.14
N LEU A 61 -3.55 -5.97 1.19
CA LEU A 61 -4.46 -6.39 0.12
C LEU A 61 -5.19 -7.63 0.59
N ILE A 62 -6.48 -7.48 0.80
CA ILE A 62 -7.27 -8.59 1.34
C ILE A 62 -7.56 -9.61 0.27
N LYS A 63 -7.84 -9.13 -0.93
CA LYS A 63 -8.29 -10.01 -1.98
C LYS A 63 -8.07 -9.32 -3.31
N ASP A 64 -7.71 -10.09 -4.31
CA ASP A 64 -7.54 -9.54 -5.63
C ASP A 64 -8.87 -9.07 -6.19
N LYS A 65 -8.77 -8.29 -7.21
CA LYS A 65 -9.93 -7.87 -7.96
C LYS A 65 -10.69 -9.11 -8.43
N LYS A 66 -11.97 -9.01 -8.35
CA LYS A 66 -12.83 -10.09 -8.80
C LYS A 66 -12.94 -10.17 -10.28
#